data_8bf0ea2fb30d487ec8f0b7f8e68d35f5
#
_entry.id   8bf0ea2fb30d487ec8f0b7f8e68d35f5
#
_cell.length_a   1.000
_cell.length_b   1.000
_cell.length_c   1.000
_cell.angle_alpha   90.00
_cell.angle_beta   90.00
_cell.angle_gamma   90.00
#
_symmetry.space_group_name_H-M   'P 1'
#
loop_
_entity.id
_entity.type
_entity.pdbx_description
1 polymer ?
#
loop_
_entity_poly.entity_id
_entity_poly.type
_entity_poly.pdbx_seq_one_letter_code
_entity_poly.pdbx_strand_id
1 'polypeptide(L)'
;MQPIVDGHLDLAFNVTESRRNLELSVPAIRDLEQAVGGDLAMVSLPEMKRAGVAVAFATLFALPSVTWTHPDQINPRGYNTPLEAEMQGLAQLAVYEDWAAGGLVRIIKSVTDLEHHLELWRVDGVTGLVILMEGADPIVAPDDLPKWWNRGVRIIATSWGATRYAGGTESPGGLTVIGRELVAGMKSMGVILDASHQSWEAFWESLEIGVHRVIASHSNAFALRATTNRHLSDAMIQAIGARDGTIGVVLFNSFLDARWSRDDRRIPVTMDGQVRAHLEHIAGLIGWNKLGIGSDLDGGFGSLETPGLDTIADLQRIGEIVPAHARAGVLGENWLNLLRRSLPASS
;
A
#
# COMPACT_ATOMS: atom_id res chain seq x y z
N MET A 1 -17.35 14.24 -8.73
CA MET A 1 -15.97 14.15 -8.21
C MET A 1 -15.30 13.00 -8.93
N GLN A 2 -14.03 13.14 -9.34
CA GLN A 2 -13.26 12.05 -9.91
C GLN A 2 -12.99 11.02 -8.79
N PRO A 3 -13.27 9.71 -8.97
CA PRO A 3 -12.97 8.72 -7.96
C PRO A 3 -11.45 8.61 -7.76
N ILE A 4 -11.03 8.58 -6.50
CA ILE A 4 -9.65 8.24 -6.13
C ILE A 4 -9.58 6.76 -5.80
N VAL A 5 -8.50 6.10 -6.23
CA VAL A 5 -8.10 4.80 -5.70
C VAL A 5 -6.70 4.95 -5.11
N ASP A 6 -6.58 4.64 -3.82
CA ASP A 6 -5.30 4.63 -3.13
C ASP A 6 -4.79 3.19 -2.98
N GLY A 7 -3.61 2.93 -3.54
CA GLY A 7 -2.99 1.62 -3.57
C GLY A 7 -2.41 1.15 -2.24
N HIS A 8 -2.37 1.99 -1.18
CA HIS A 8 -1.79 1.60 0.09
C HIS A 8 -2.19 2.49 1.25
N LEU A 9 -2.91 1.95 2.23
CA LEU A 9 -3.26 2.64 3.48
C LEU A 9 -3.26 1.68 4.67
N ASP A 10 -2.52 2.01 5.73
CA ASP A 10 -2.38 1.26 6.98
C ASP A 10 -3.53 1.51 7.97
N LEU A 11 -4.78 1.42 7.51
CA LEU A 11 -5.94 1.82 8.29
C LEU A 11 -6.08 1.02 9.59
N ALA A 12 -6.08 -0.32 9.49
CA ALA A 12 -6.25 -1.15 10.68
C ALA A 12 -5.04 -1.13 11.61
N PHE A 13 -3.81 -0.98 11.08
CA PHE A 13 -2.61 -0.80 11.89
C PHE A 13 -2.73 0.47 12.75
N ASN A 14 -3.21 1.57 12.18
CA ASN A 14 -3.45 2.81 12.93
C ASN A 14 -4.49 2.63 14.04
N VAL A 15 -5.50 1.78 13.85
CA VAL A 15 -6.47 1.46 14.90
C VAL A 15 -5.85 0.59 16.00
N THR A 16 -5.17 -0.50 15.63
CA THR A 16 -4.69 -1.51 16.59
C THR A 16 -3.44 -1.04 17.32
N GLU A 17 -2.49 -0.44 16.62
CA GLU A 17 -1.19 -0.07 17.17
C GLU A 17 -1.11 1.39 17.59
N SER A 18 -1.54 2.32 16.73
CA SER A 18 -1.54 3.76 17.04
C SER A 18 -2.74 4.17 17.90
N ARG A 19 -3.74 3.29 18.07
CA ARG A 19 -4.98 3.51 18.84
C ARG A 19 -5.78 4.71 18.35
N ARG A 20 -5.69 5.00 17.05
CA ARG A 20 -6.49 6.04 16.40
C ARG A 20 -7.93 5.55 16.21
N ASN A 21 -8.90 6.37 16.51
CA ASN A 21 -10.29 6.12 16.13
C ASN A 21 -10.55 6.75 14.75
N LEU A 22 -10.40 5.97 13.68
CA LEU A 22 -10.57 6.46 12.30
C LEU A 22 -12.04 6.71 11.91
N GLU A 23 -13.01 6.48 12.78
CA GLU A 23 -14.40 6.88 12.58
C GLU A 23 -14.62 8.37 12.91
N LEU A 24 -13.68 9.01 13.61
CA LEU A 24 -13.68 10.44 13.89
C LEU A 24 -13.17 11.24 12.68
N SER A 25 -13.45 12.54 12.67
CA SER A 25 -12.83 13.44 11.70
C SER A 25 -11.33 13.62 11.98
N VAL A 26 -10.53 13.91 10.93
CA VAL A 26 -9.11 14.18 11.09
C VAL A 26 -8.81 15.28 12.14
N PRO A 27 -9.53 16.42 12.17
CA PRO A 27 -9.32 17.41 13.24
C PRO A 27 -9.55 16.83 14.65
N ALA A 28 -10.59 16.03 14.85
CA ALA A 28 -10.87 15.44 16.16
C ALA A 28 -9.79 14.40 16.58
N ILE A 29 -9.23 13.64 15.63
CA ILE A 29 -8.09 12.76 15.90
C ILE A 29 -6.87 13.58 16.30
N ARG A 30 -6.55 14.65 15.55
CA ARG A 30 -5.41 15.53 15.84
C ARG A 30 -5.50 16.21 17.20
N ASP A 31 -6.70 16.61 17.62
CA ASP A 31 -6.91 17.18 18.96
C ASP A 31 -6.55 16.18 20.07
N LEU A 32 -6.85 14.89 19.87
CA LEU A 32 -6.45 13.83 20.80
C LEU A 32 -4.94 13.56 20.74
N GLU A 33 -4.32 13.58 19.57
CA GLU A 33 -2.88 13.37 19.38
C GLU A 33 -2.03 14.49 19.97
N GLN A 34 -2.46 15.73 19.84
CA GLN A 34 -1.77 16.88 20.44
C GLN A 34 -1.64 16.76 21.96
N ALA A 35 -2.63 16.18 22.61
CA ALA A 35 -2.63 15.93 24.06
C ALA A 35 -1.56 14.92 24.51
N VAL A 36 -1.11 14.04 23.58
CA VAL A 36 -0.14 12.96 23.87
C VAL A 36 1.19 13.11 23.10
N GLY A 37 1.32 14.15 22.26
CA GLY A 37 2.55 14.42 21.50
C GLY A 37 2.77 13.49 20.31
N GLY A 38 1.71 13.06 19.64
CA GLY A 38 1.77 12.17 18.46
C GLY A 38 1.96 12.90 17.13
N ASP A 39 2.19 12.14 16.07
CA ASP A 39 2.16 12.61 14.69
C ASP A 39 0.74 12.98 14.27
N LEU A 40 0.61 14.03 13.46
CA LEU A 40 -0.70 14.51 13.03
C LEU A 40 -1.33 13.56 11.99
N ALA A 41 -2.47 13.00 12.34
CA ALA A 41 -3.25 12.15 11.45
C ALA A 41 -3.64 12.87 10.14
N MET A 42 -3.68 12.12 9.05
CA MET A 42 -4.05 12.61 7.72
C MET A 42 -5.26 11.86 7.16
N VAL A 43 -5.55 10.66 7.68
CA VAL A 43 -6.54 9.73 7.15
C VAL A 43 -7.60 9.43 8.22
N SER A 44 -8.86 9.41 7.80
CA SER A 44 -10.00 8.86 8.56
C SER A 44 -11.11 8.46 7.59
N LEU A 45 -12.06 7.62 8.02
CA LEU A 45 -13.18 7.21 7.16
C LEU A 45 -14.02 8.40 6.66
N PRO A 46 -14.39 9.39 7.51
CA PRO A 46 -15.06 10.60 7.04
C PRO A 46 -14.20 11.40 6.05
N GLU A 47 -12.88 11.46 6.25
CA GLU A 47 -11.99 12.21 5.38
C GLU A 47 -11.80 11.53 4.02
N MET A 48 -11.68 10.19 3.99
CA MET A 48 -11.66 9.40 2.76
C MET A 48 -12.94 9.62 1.94
N LYS A 49 -14.09 9.61 2.60
CA LYS A 49 -15.37 9.91 1.95
C LYS A 49 -15.38 11.32 1.37
N ARG A 50 -14.94 12.33 2.11
CA ARG A 50 -14.83 13.73 1.66
C ARG A 50 -13.87 13.88 0.48
N ALA A 51 -12.77 13.14 0.49
CA ALA A 51 -11.78 13.11 -0.58
C ALA A 51 -12.29 12.46 -1.88
N GLY A 52 -13.36 11.67 -1.82
CA GLY A 52 -13.84 10.87 -2.94
C GLY A 52 -13.00 9.60 -3.15
N VAL A 53 -12.45 9.03 -2.09
CA VAL A 53 -11.76 7.73 -2.16
C VAL A 53 -12.80 6.65 -2.41
N ALA A 54 -12.84 6.15 -3.63
CA ALA A 54 -13.74 5.09 -4.02
C ALA A 54 -13.24 3.73 -3.52
N VAL A 55 -11.95 3.45 -3.70
CA VAL A 55 -11.32 2.21 -3.26
C VAL A 55 -10.00 2.51 -2.60
N ALA A 56 -9.67 1.79 -1.51
CA ALA A 56 -8.35 1.77 -0.92
C ALA A 56 -7.84 0.32 -0.82
N PHE A 57 -6.53 0.11 -1.05
CA PHE A 57 -5.90 -1.14 -0.67
C PHE A 57 -5.56 -1.03 0.81
N ALA A 58 -6.32 -1.75 1.61
CA ALA A 58 -6.28 -1.68 3.06
C ALA A 58 -5.34 -2.77 3.60
N THR A 59 -4.30 -2.36 4.30
CA THR A 59 -3.20 -3.25 4.67
C THR A 59 -3.52 -4.12 5.88
N LEU A 60 -2.90 -5.29 5.89
CA LEU A 60 -2.63 -6.09 7.08
C LEU A 60 -1.11 -6.07 7.26
N PHE A 61 -0.63 -5.27 8.18
CA PHE A 61 0.79 -5.10 8.46
C PHE A 61 1.12 -5.63 9.86
N ALA A 62 1.87 -6.74 9.92
CA ALA A 62 2.41 -7.24 11.18
C ALA A 62 3.80 -6.65 11.41
N LEU A 63 3.96 -5.90 12.49
CA LEU A 63 5.21 -5.24 12.84
C LEU A 63 6.12 -6.22 13.59
N PRO A 64 7.34 -6.54 13.09
CA PRO A 64 8.30 -7.36 13.83
C PRO A 64 8.84 -6.64 15.07
N SER A 65 9.23 -7.40 16.09
CA SER A 65 9.80 -6.84 17.34
C SER A 65 11.13 -6.11 17.11
N VAL A 66 11.89 -6.56 16.10
CA VAL A 66 13.14 -5.89 15.66
C VAL A 66 12.98 -5.51 14.20
N THR A 67 13.22 -4.24 13.89
CA THR A 67 13.14 -3.73 12.52
C THR A 67 14.52 -3.34 12.00
N TRP A 68 14.68 -3.32 10.69
CA TRP A 68 15.91 -2.85 10.04
C TRP A 68 16.16 -1.35 10.29
N THR A 69 15.13 -0.56 10.54
CA THR A 69 15.24 0.87 10.87
C THR A 69 15.76 1.11 12.29
N HIS A 70 15.52 0.16 13.21
CA HIS A 70 15.92 0.24 14.60
C HIS A 70 16.43 -1.13 15.10
N PRO A 71 17.56 -1.64 14.55
CA PRO A 71 18.03 -3.01 14.83
C PRO A 71 18.45 -3.21 16.29
N ASP A 72 18.78 -2.12 17.00
CA ASP A 72 19.21 -2.15 18.40
C ASP A 72 18.06 -1.91 19.40
N GLN A 73 16.83 -1.73 18.88
CA GLN A 73 15.66 -1.45 19.70
C GLN A 73 14.61 -2.56 19.53
N ILE A 74 14.13 -3.08 20.64
CA ILE A 74 13.04 -4.06 20.65
C ILE A 74 11.72 -3.29 20.77
N ASN A 75 10.85 -3.44 19.78
CA ASN A 75 9.48 -2.98 19.90
C ASN A 75 8.69 -4.01 20.72
N PRO A 76 8.22 -3.66 21.93
CA PRO A 76 7.52 -4.60 22.79
C PRO A 76 6.14 -5.05 22.24
N ARG A 77 5.61 -4.37 21.23
CA ARG A 77 4.37 -4.73 20.55
C ARG A 77 4.62 -5.54 19.27
N GLY A 78 5.87 -5.68 18.86
CA GLY A 78 6.24 -6.43 17.65
C GLY A 78 6.16 -7.94 17.86
N TYR A 79 5.90 -8.68 16.78
CA TYR A 79 5.89 -10.14 16.82
C TYR A 79 7.33 -10.70 16.86
N ASN A 80 7.47 -11.86 17.52
CA ASN A 80 8.69 -12.66 17.57
C ASN A 80 8.51 -14.04 16.92
N THR A 81 7.26 -14.47 16.78
CA THR A 81 6.89 -15.78 16.23
C THR A 81 5.87 -15.64 15.11
N PRO A 82 5.79 -16.63 14.19
CA PRO A 82 4.78 -16.64 13.14
C PRO A 82 3.33 -16.58 13.67
N LEU A 83 3.06 -17.22 14.80
CA LEU A 83 1.72 -17.19 15.43
C LEU A 83 1.38 -15.80 15.96
N GLU A 84 2.34 -15.07 16.52
CA GLU A 84 2.12 -13.68 16.94
C GLU A 84 1.86 -12.77 15.74
N ALA A 85 2.60 -12.97 14.61
CA ALA A 85 2.34 -12.24 13.38
C ALA A 85 0.92 -12.54 12.83
N GLU A 86 0.51 -13.82 12.86
CA GLU A 86 -0.85 -14.22 12.49
C GLU A 86 -1.90 -13.53 13.36
N MET A 87 -1.68 -13.47 14.68
CA MET A 87 -2.60 -12.81 15.61
C MET A 87 -2.75 -11.32 15.30
N GLN A 88 -1.64 -10.61 14.98
CA GLN A 88 -1.69 -9.21 14.57
C GLN A 88 -2.48 -9.04 13.28
N GLY A 89 -2.19 -9.84 12.24
CA GLY A 89 -2.93 -9.80 10.98
C GLY A 89 -4.43 -10.10 11.14
N LEU A 90 -4.78 -11.07 11.98
CA LEU A 90 -6.18 -11.41 12.28
C LEU A 90 -6.90 -10.30 13.05
N ALA A 91 -6.23 -9.63 14.00
CA ALA A 91 -6.80 -8.50 14.73
C ALA A 91 -7.09 -7.31 13.77
N GLN A 92 -6.18 -7.01 12.85
CA GLN A 92 -6.39 -5.97 11.86
C GLN A 92 -7.52 -6.33 10.88
N LEU A 93 -7.57 -7.59 10.43
CA LEU A 93 -8.65 -8.04 9.56
C LEU A 93 -10.02 -7.95 10.23
N ALA A 94 -10.10 -8.22 11.54
CA ALA A 94 -11.33 -8.06 12.33
C ALA A 94 -11.82 -6.60 12.34
N VAL A 95 -10.92 -5.61 12.39
CA VAL A 95 -11.31 -4.19 12.28
C VAL A 95 -12.04 -3.93 10.95
N TYR A 96 -11.52 -4.43 9.83
CA TYR A 96 -12.16 -4.26 8.53
C TYR A 96 -13.50 -4.99 8.43
N GLU A 97 -13.59 -6.19 9.00
CA GLU A 97 -14.84 -6.97 9.05
C GLU A 97 -15.91 -6.27 9.92
N ASP A 98 -15.52 -5.70 11.07
CA ASP A 98 -16.41 -4.92 11.93
C ASP A 98 -16.90 -3.65 11.25
N TRP A 99 -16.02 -2.91 10.59
CA TRP A 99 -16.41 -1.74 9.79
C TRP A 99 -17.35 -2.09 8.64
N ALA A 100 -17.11 -3.22 7.99
CA ALA A 100 -18.00 -3.68 6.91
C ALA A 100 -19.37 -4.10 7.44
N ALA A 101 -19.42 -4.80 8.58
CA ALA A 101 -20.67 -5.17 9.26
C ALA A 101 -21.46 -3.93 9.72
N GLY A 102 -20.74 -2.86 10.13
CA GLY A 102 -21.33 -1.55 10.48
C GLY A 102 -21.72 -0.68 9.28
N GLY A 103 -21.41 -1.10 8.03
CA GLY A 103 -21.69 -0.33 6.82
C GLY A 103 -20.77 0.89 6.62
N LEU A 104 -19.66 0.99 7.36
CA LEU A 104 -18.69 2.07 7.27
C LEU A 104 -17.77 1.93 6.06
N VAL A 105 -17.53 0.70 5.62
CA VAL A 105 -16.76 0.34 4.42
C VAL A 105 -17.41 -0.84 3.70
N ARG A 106 -16.89 -1.22 2.52
CA ARG A 106 -17.26 -2.46 1.80
C ARG A 106 -16.02 -3.24 1.45
N ILE A 107 -15.95 -4.52 1.80
CA ILE A 107 -14.82 -5.38 1.39
C ILE A 107 -15.07 -5.90 -0.02
N ILE A 108 -14.10 -5.68 -0.91
CA ILE A 108 -14.14 -6.08 -2.32
C ILE A 108 -13.26 -7.32 -2.49
N LYS A 109 -13.87 -8.44 -2.87
CA LYS A 109 -13.20 -9.74 -3.04
C LYS A 109 -13.22 -10.24 -4.48
N SER A 110 -14.05 -9.66 -5.34
CA SER A 110 -14.27 -10.10 -6.73
C SER A 110 -14.58 -8.91 -7.65
N VAL A 111 -14.60 -9.16 -8.96
CA VAL A 111 -15.04 -8.18 -9.95
C VAL A 111 -16.51 -7.82 -9.74
N THR A 112 -17.36 -8.81 -9.43
CA THR A 112 -18.78 -8.57 -9.11
C THR A 112 -18.92 -7.62 -7.92
N ASP A 113 -18.15 -7.84 -6.84
CA ASP A 113 -18.17 -6.94 -5.68
C ASP A 113 -17.70 -5.53 -6.06
N LEU A 114 -16.64 -5.41 -6.88
CA LEU A 114 -16.09 -4.14 -7.32
C LEU A 114 -17.13 -3.32 -8.10
N GLU A 115 -17.77 -3.91 -9.10
CA GLU A 115 -18.74 -3.19 -9.92
C GLU A 115 -19.98 -2.78 -9.11
N HIS A 116 -20.50 -3.68 -8.29
CA HIS A 116 -21.61 -3.37 -7.39
C HIS A 116 -21.24 -2.27 -6.39
N HIS A 117 -20.02 -2.35 -5.83
CA HIS A 117 -19.51 -1.30 -4.94
C HIS A 117 -19.45 0.07 -5.65
N LEU A 118 -18.93 0.14 -6.87
CA LEU A 118 -18.81 1.39 -7.61
C LEU A 118 -20.16 2.03 -7.95
N GLU A 119 -21.20 1.22 -8.15
CA GLU A 119 -22.58 1.71 -8.30
C GLU A 119 -23.07 2.35 -7.01
N LEU A 120 -22.91 1.70 -5.88
CA LEU A 120 -23.33 2.20 -4.56
C LEU A 120 -22.51 3.41 -4.13
N TRP A 121 -21.19 3.40 -4.37
CA TRP A 121 -20.30 4.51 -4.01
C TRP A 121 -20.73 5.84 -4.63
N ARG A 122 -21.22 5.83 -5.85
CA ARG A 122 -21.75 7.05 -6.51
C ARG A 122 -22.94 7.68 -5.77
N VAL A 123 -23.62 6.90 -4.95
CA VAL A 123 -24.80 7.32 -4.18
C VAL A 123 -24.42 7.75 -2.77
N ASP A 124 -23.63 6.94 -2.07
CA ASP A 124 -23.40 7.13 -0.64
C ASP A 124 -21.94 7.51 -0.27
N GLY A 125 -20.99 7.37 -1.20
CA GLY A 125 -19.59 7.73 -1.00
C GLY A 125 -18.84 6.84 0.01
N VAL A 126 -19.39 5.68 0.38
CA VAL A 126 -18.74 4.73 1.29
C VAL A 126 -17.56 4.06 0.59
N THR A 127 -16.37 4.12 1.17
CA THR A 127 -15.14 3.57 0.58
C THR A 127 -15.16 2.04 0.51
N GLY A 128 -14.71 1.47 -0.61
CA GLY A 128 -14.42 0.04 -0.76
C GLY A 128 -12.99 -0.30 -0.35
N LEU A 129 -12.80 -1.46 0.25
CA LEU A 129 -11.49 -1.97 0.67
C LEU A 129 -11.13 -3.24 -0.10
N VAL A 130 -9.96 -3.25 -0.75
CA VAL A 130 -9.30 -4.46 -1.23
C VAL A 130 -8.21 -4.79 -0.23
N ILE A 131 -8.26 -5.97 0.39
CA ILE A 131 -7.33 -6.32 1.46
C ILE A 131 -5.97 -6.71 0.87
N LEU A 132 -4.93 -6.01 1.31
CA LEU A 132 -3.54 -6.21 0.99
C LEU A 132 -2.79 -6.67 2.24
N MET A 133 -1.96 -7.72 2.15
CA MET A 133 -1.06 -8.13 3.22
C MET A 133 0.33 -7.60 2.93
N GLU A 134 0.84 -6.71 3.78
CA GLU A 134 2.16 -6.11 3.67
C GLU A 134 3.16 -6.88 4.54
N GLY A 135 3.97 -7.72 3.88
CA GLY A 135 4.79 -8.73 4.56
C GLY A 135 3.99 -9.98 4.92
N ALA A 136 4.46 -11.14 4.43
CA ALA A 136 3.69 -12.38 4.48
C ALA A 136 3.84 -13.17 5.80
N ASP A 137 4.52 -12.65 6.83
CA ASP A 137 4.73 -13.35 8.10
C ASP A 137 3.44 -13.76 8.84
N PRO A 138 2.27 -13.08 8.68
CA PRO A 138 1.00 -13.58 9.17
C PRO A 138 0.56 -14.94 8.58
N ILE A 139 1.07 -15.33 7.42
CA ILE A 139 0.86 -16.67 6.87
C ILE A 139 1.85 -17.61 7.55
N VAL A 140 1.38 -18.46 8.47
CA VAL A 140 2.26 -19.33 9.30
C VAL A 140 2.99 -20.37 8.45
N ALA A 141 2.31 -20.95 7.46
CA ALA A 141 2.88 -21.86 6.47
C ALA A 141 2.26 -21.56 5.08
N PRO A 142 2.94 -21.86 3.96
CA PRO A 142 2.39 -21.65 2.62
C PRO A 142 1.01 -22.28 2.42
N ASP A 143 0.74 -23.42 3.06
CA ASP A 143 -0.55 -24.12 3.02
C ASP A 143 -1.69 -23.36 3.70
N ASP A 144 -1.39 -22.34 4.51
CA ASP A 144 -2.39 -21.47 5.14
C ASP A 144 -2.88 -20.34 4.21
N LEU A 145 -2.29 -20.18 3.02
CA LEU A 145 -2.69 -19.16 2.06
C LEU A 145 -4.20 -19.18 1.74
N PRO A 146 -4.87 -20.35 1.56
CA PRO A 146 -6.32 -20.41 1.34
C PRO A 146 -7.14 -19.80 2.48
N LYS A 147 -6.67 -19.88 3.73
CA LYS A 147 -7.34 -19.25 4.89
C LYS A 147 -7.47 -17.74 4.71
N TRP A 148 -6.40 -17.07 4.30
CA TRP A 148 -6.39 -15.62 4.08
C TRP A 148 -7.18 -15.21 2.84
N TRP A 149 -7.05 -15.99 1.75
CA TRP A 149 -7.84 -15.78 0.53
C TRP A 149 -9.34 -15.84 0.81
N ASN A 150 -9.80 -16.85 1.54
CA ASN A 150 -11.21 -17.03 1.88
C ASN A 150 -11.76 -15.88 2.74
N ARG A 151 -10.91 -15.25 3.55
CA ARG A 151 -11.26 -14.06 4.33
C ARG A 151 -11.17 -12.76 3.53
N GLY A 152 -10.68 -12.80 2.30
CA GLY A 152 -10.75 -11.65 1.39
C GLY A 152 -9.41 -11.00 1.04
N VAL A 153 -8.28 -11.54 1.51
CA VAL A 153 -6.96 -11.07 1.05
C VAL A 153 -6.81 -11.34 -0.44
N ARG A 154 -6.45 -10.32 -1.21
CA ARG A 154 -6.31 -10.41 -2.67
C ARG A 154 -4.94 -10.00 -3.16
N ILE A 155 -4.22 -9.22 -2.39
CA ILE A 155 -2.88 -8.69 -2.69
C ILE A 155 -1.95 -9.09 -1.55
N ILE A 156 -0.75 -9.58 -1.87
CA ILE A 156 0.25 -9.97 -0.87
C ILE A 156 1.62 -9.50 -1.30
N ALA A 157 2.31 -8.74 -0.44
CA ALA A 157 3.75 -8.52 -0.48
C ALA A 157 4.45 -9.62 0.34
N THR A 158 5.49 -10.24 -0.19
CA THR A 158 6.23 -11.31 0.54
C THR A 158 7.06 -10.76 1.68
N SER A 159 7.39 -9.47 1.66
CA SER A 159 8.28 -8.80 2.62
C SER A 159 7.90 -7.35 2.85
N TRP A 160 8.31 -6.81 4.00
CA TRP A 160 8.47 -5.39 4.32
C TRP A 160 9.97 -5.10 4.55
N GLY A 161 10.56 -5.44 5.70
CA GLY A 161 11.98 -5.80 5.79
C GLY A 161 12.14 -7.27 5.41
N ALA A 162 13.18 -7.97 5.89
CA ALA A 162 13.25 -9.42 5.73
C ALA A 162 12.12 -10.11 6.48
N THR A 163 11.50 -11.07 5.82
CA THR A 163 10.52 -12.00 6.42
C THR A 163 11.05 -13.42 6.33
N ARG A 164 10.30 -14.38 6.85
CA ARG A 164 10.62 -15.80 6.67
C ARG A 164 10.53 -16.24 5.21
N TYR A 165 9.89 -15.46 4.36
CA TYR A 165 9.61 -15.78 2.96
C TYR A 165 10.59 -15.14 1.99
N ALA A 166 11.08 -13.92 2.29
CA ALA A 166 11.88 -13.17 1.33
C ALA A 166 12.73 -12.08 2.00
N GLY A 167 13.80 -11.69 1.33
CA GLY A 167 14.47 -10.42 1.58
C GLY A 167 13.58 -9.24 1.21
N GLY A 168 13.82 -8.09 1.83
CA GLY A 168 13.01 -6.89 1.65
C GLY A 168 13.80 -5.59 1.71
N THR A 169 13.13 -4.51 2.09
CA THR A 169 13.76 -3.19 2.20
C THR A 169 14.95 -3.22 3.15
N GLU A 170 16.11 -2.78 2.66
CA GLU A 170 17.42 -2.77 3.36
C GLU A 170 17.85 -4.12 3.97
N SER A 171 17.17 -5.18 3.60
CA SER A 171 17.43 -6.55 3.99
C SER A 171 17.54 -7.41 2.73
N PRO A 172 18.69 -7.37 2.01
CA PRO A 172 18.87 -8.07 0.74
C PRO A 172 18.77 -9.59 0.91
N GLY A 173 18.43 -10.26 -0.19
CA GLY A 173 18.27 -11.71 -0.27
C GLY A 173 17.08 -12.10 -1.14
N GLY A 174 17.13 -13.30 -1.72
CA GLY A 174 16.04 -13.84 -2.56
C GLY A 174 14.88 -14.41 -1.75
N LEU A 175 14.05 -15.20 -2.42
CA LEU A 175 13.01 -15.99 -1.80
C LEU A 175 13.64 -17.17 -1.02
N THR A 176 13.14 -17.41 0.18
CA THR A 176 13.50 -18.65 0.92
C THR A 176 12.81 -19.86 0.27
N VAL A 177 13.09 -21.07 0.75
CA VAL A 177 12.41 -22.28 0.28
C VAL A 177 10.90 -22.14 0.43
N ILE A 178 10.42 -21.77 1.64
CA ILE A 178 9.00 -21.57 1.89
C ILE A 178 8.45 -20.33 1.16
N GLY A 179 9.30 -19.35 0.86
CA GLY A 179 8.92 -18.20 0.03
C GLY A 179 8.59 -18.60 -1.41
N ARG A 180 9.37 -19.49 -2.01
CA ARG A 180 9.10 -20.06 -3.34
C ARG A 180 7.79 -20.85 -3.35
N GLU A 181 7.53 -21.63 -2.30
CA GLU A 181 6.28 -22.38 -2.13
C GLU A 181 5.08 -21.42 -2.02
N LEU A 182 5.20 -20.38 -1.19
CA LEU A 182 4.16 -19.35 -1.04
C LEU A 182 3.85 -18.65 -2.38
N VAL A 183 4.88 -18.19 -3.09
CA VAL A 183 4.73 -17.49 -4.38
C VAL A 183 4.12 -18.43 -5.45
N ALA A 184 4.47 -19.72 -5.45
CA ALA A 184 3.83 -20.71 -6.31
C ALA A 184 2.34 -20.90 -5.97
N GLY A 185 1.99 -20.92 -4.68
CA GLY A 185 0.61 -20.93 -4.20
C GLY A 185 -0.16 -19.67 -4.63
N MET A 186 0.44 -18.49 -4.47
CA MET A 186 -0.14 -17.20 -4.90
C MET A 186 -0.44 -17.21 -6.40
N LYS A 187 0.51 -17.68 -7.22
CA LYS A 187 0.30 -17.85 -8.66
C LYS A 187 -0.90 -18.74 -8.97
N SER A 188 -0.99 -19.90 -8.31
CA SER A 188 -2.06 -20.90 -8.54
C SER A 188 -3.43 -20.36 -8.17
N MET A 189 -3.54 -19.59 -7.09
CA MET A 189 -4.79 -19.03 -6.60
C MET A 189 -5.15 -17.70 -7.27
N GLY A 190 -4.23 -17.10 -8.05
CA GLY A 190 -4.44 -15.81 -8.67
C GLY A 190 -4.34 -14.64 -7.73
N VAL A 191 -3.61 -14.77 -6.62
CA VAL A 191 -3.24 -13.66 -5.73
C VAL A 191 -2.37 -12.67 -6.49
N ILE A 192 -2.60 -11.39 -6.28
CA ILE A 192 -1.79 -10.31 -6.85
C ILE A 192 -0.54 -10.16 -5.99
N LEU A 193 0.65 -10.26 -6.60
CA LEU A 193 1.92 -9.99 -5.94
C LEU A 193 2.14 -8.48 -5.87
N ASP A 194 2.35 -7.97 -4.66
CA ASP A 194 2.85 -6.62 -4.47
C ASP A 194 4.38 -6.66 -4.35
N ALA A 195 5.06 -6.02 -5.29
CA ALA A 195 6.50 -5.90 -5.32
C ALA A 195 7.05 -4.77 -4.41
N SER A 196 6.16 -3.97 -3.81
CA SER A 196 6.59 -2.97 -2.82
C SER A 196 7.29 -3.66 -1.67
N HIS A 197 8.43 -3.08 -1.24
CA HIS A 197 9.32 -3.63 -0.23
C HIS A 197 10.09 -4.90 -0.59
N GLN A 198 9.76 -5.65 -1.66
CA GLN A 198 10.60 -6.79 -2.02
C GLN A 198 12.04 -6.36 -2.31
N SER A 199 13.00 -7.19 -1.90
CA SER A 199 14.36 -7.07 -2.42
C SER A 199 14.37 -7.28 -3.93
N TRP A 200 15.37 -6.75 -4.62
CA TRP A 200 15.46 -6.92 -6.07
C TRP A 200 15.61 -8.39 -6.46
N GLU A 201 16.37 -9.16 -5.67
CA GLU A 201 16.55 -10.60 -5.86
C GLU A 201 15.22 -11.35 -5.73
N ALA A 202 14.47 -11.11 -4.64
CA ALA A 202 13.18 -11.76 -4.41
C ALA A 202 12.16 -11.41 -5.51
N PHE A 203 12.18 -10.16 -6.01
CA PHE A 203 11.35 -9.74 -7.13
C PHE A 203 11.60 -10.59 -8.39
N TRP A 204 12.87 -10.69 -8.83
CA TRP A 204 13.18 -11.45 -10.03
C TRP A 204 12.88 -12.94 -9.87
N GLU A 205 13.19 -13.52 -8.72
CA GLU A 205 12.88 -14.92 -8.43
C GLU A 205 11.35 -15.19 -8.42
N SER A 206 10.53 -14.22 -7.95
CA SER A 206 9.07 -14.32 -8.02
C SER A 206 8.58 -14.34 -9.48
N LEU A 207 9.19 -13.53 -10.36
CA LEU A 207 8.86 -13.54 -11.78
C LEU A 207 9.30 -14.83 -12.48
N GLU A 208 10.43 -15.44 -12.08
CA GLU A 208 10.90 -16.73 -12.60
C GLU A 208 9.92 -17.88 -12.26
N ILE A 209 9.26 -17.85 -11.09
CA ILE A 209 8.17 -18.78 -10.74
C ILE A 209 6.98 -18.60 -11.67
N GLY A 210 6.88 -17.46 -12.35
CA GLY A 210 5.85 -17.17 -13.33
C GLY A 210 4.62 -16.50 -12.77
N VAL A 211 4.75 -15.68 -11.74
CA VAL A 211 3.67 -14.78 -11.30
C VAL A 211 3.41 -13.75 -12.40
N HIS A 212 2.17 -13.63 -12.84
CA HIS A 212 1.76 -12.70 -13.89
C HIS A 212 1.06 -11.45 -13.35
N ARG A 213 0.34 -11.57 -12.22
CA ARG A 213 -0.35 -10.45 -11.57
C ARG A 213 0.60 -9.78 -10.58
N VAL A 214 1.31 -8.77 -11.05
CA VAL A 214 2.33 -8.05 -10.24
C VAL A 214 2.03 -6.57 -10.26
N ILE A 215 2.07 -5.94 -9.10
CA ILE A 215 1.96 -4.49 -8.91
C ILE A 215 3.11 -3.99 -8.04
N ALA A 216 3.23 -2.68 -7.91
CA ALA A 216 3.86 -2.06 -6.76
C ALA A 216 2.85 -1.09 -6.15
N SER A 217 2.27 -1.45 -5.01
CA SER A 217 1.20 -0.68 -4.39
C SER A 217 1.63 0.74 -4.03
N HIS A 218 2.88 0.91 -3.55
CA HIS A 218 3.45 2.18 -3.10
C HIS A 218 4.97 2.19 -3.27
N SER A 219 5.47 2.57 -4.46
CA SER A 219 6.91 2.61 -4.74
C SER A 219 7.29 3.72 -5.71
N ASN A 220 8.52 4.23 -5.55
CA ASN A 220 9.09 5.29 -6.39
C ASN A 220 10.24 4.76 -7.25
N ALA A 221 10.75 5.59 -8.18
CA ALA A 221 11.85 5.23 -9.07
C ALA A 221 13.21 5.35 -8.38
N PHE A 222 14.00 4.28 -8.39
CA PHE A 222 15.37 4.28 -7.87
C PHE A 222 16.28 5.30 -8.58
N ALA A 223 16.10 5.50 -9.88
CA ALA A 223 16.89 6.45 -10.67
C ALA A 223 16.87 7.87 -10.09
N LEU A 224 15.79 8.27 -9.41
CA LEU A 224 15.65 9.60 -8.80
C LEU A 224 16.00 9.64 -7.32
N ARG A 225 16.10 8.47 -6.69
CA ARG A 225 16.43 8.35 -5.26
C ARG A 225 17.29 7.09 -5.02
N ALA A 226 18.51 7.09 -5.56
CA ALA A 226 19.43 5.96 -5.63
C ALA A 226 20.18 5.71 -4.31
N THR A 227 19.49 5.50 -3.20
CA THR A 227 20.12 5.30 -1.89
C THR A 227 19.74 3.98 -1.21
N THR A 228 18.66 3.33 -1.62
CA THR A 228 18.14 2.12 -0.97
C THR A 228 17.38 1.25 -1.98
N ASN A 229 17.38 -0.07 -1.76
CA ASN A 229 16.62 -1.04 -2.54
C ASN A 229 15.10 -0.96 -2.30
N ARG A 230 14.62 0.00 -1.50
CA ARG A 230 13.18 0.29 -1.32
C ARG A 230 12.52 0.72 -2.62
N HIS A 231 13.29 1.31 -3.52
CA HIS A 231 12.79 1.86 -4.78
C HIS A 231 12.99 0.88 -5.93
N LEU A 232 12.10 1.01 -6.93
CA LEU A 232 12.11 0.16 -8.11
C LEU A 232 13.21 0.61 -9.08
N SER A 233 14.06 -0.32 -9.53
CA SER A 233 14.93 -0.07 -10.67
C SER A 233 14.10 0.08 -11.96
N ASP A 234 14.66 0.73 -12.98
CA ASP A 234 13.99 0.88 -14.28
C ASP A 234 13.62 -0.47 -14.89
N ALA A 235 14.48 -1.49 -14.72
CA ALA A 235 14.19 -2.85 -15.17
C ALA A 235 12.97 -3.46 -14.44
N MET A 236 12.82 -3.23 -13.14
CA MET A 236 11.65 -3.69 -12.38
C MET A 236 10.39 -2.96 -12.81
N ILE A 237 10.46 -1.63 -13.00
CA ILE A 237 9.35 -0.82 -13.52
C ILE A 237 8.88 -1.38 -14.87
N GLN A 238 9.82 -1.62 -15.80
CA GLN A 238 9.52 -2.21 -17.10
C GLN A 238 8.91 -3.62 -17.00
N ALA A 239 9.44 -4.45 -16.09
CA ALA A 239 8.94 -5.81 -15.89
C ALA A 239 7.50 -5.84 -15.33
N ILE A 240 7.15 -4.92 -14.41
CA ILE A 240 5.79 -4.72 -13.92
C ILE A 240 4.89 -4.23 -15.08
N GLY A 241 5.34 -3.22 -15.81
CA GLY A 241 4.61 -2.69 -16.96
C GLY A 241 4.35 -3.72 -18.07
N ALA A 242 5.32 -4.60 -18.37
CA ALA A 242 5.17 -5.67 -19.36
C ALA A 242 4.13 -6.74 -18.94
N ARG A 243 3.74 -6.79 -17.68
CA ARG A 243 2.68 -7.66 -17.12
C ARG A 243 1.36 -6.93 -16.89
N ASP A 244 1.21 -5.75 -17.49
CA ASP A 244 0.06 -4.86 -17.29
C ASP A 244 -0.18 -4.51 -15.80
N GLY A 245 0.88 -4.54 -14.99
CA GLY A 245 0.84 -4.10 -13.60
C GLY A 245 0.72 -2.58 -13.49
N THR A 246 0.34 -2.13 -12.31
CA THR A 246 0.22 -0.71 -11.96
C THR A 246 1.18 -0.39 -10.82
N ILE A 247 1.77 0.81 -10.85
CA ILE A 247 2.68 1.31 -9.83
C ILE A 247 2.04 2.53 -9.17
N GLY A 248 1.83 2.45 -7.85
CA GLY A 248 1.41 3.57 -7.01
C GLY A 248 2.61 4.38 -6.54
N VAL A 249 2.58 5.69 -6.75
CA VAL A 249 3.63 6.58 -6.26
C VAL A 249 3.38 6.87 -4.79
N VAL A 250 4.42 6.68 -3.95
CA VAL A 250 4.37 6.94 -2.51
C VAL A 250 4.75 8.39 -2.20
N LEU A 251 4.07 8.98 -1.20
CA LEU A 251 4.13 10.43 -0.94
C LEU A 251 4.92 10.79 0.33
N PHE A 252 5.81 9.93 0.78
CA PHE A 252 6.74 10.22 1.87
C PHE A 252 7.95 11.01 1.36
N ASN A 253 8.22 12.18 1.94
CA ASN A 253 9.30 13.08 1.51
C ASN A 253 10.67 12.40 1.44
N SER A 254 10.99 11.53 2.41
CA SER A 254 12.26 10.79 2.40
C SER A 254 12.38 9.82 1.23
N PHE A 255 11.26 9.34 0.66
CA PHE A 255 11.24 8.47 -0.51
C PHE A 255 11.20 9.25 -1.84
N LEU A 256 10.91 10.54 -1.76
CA LEU A 256 10.86 11.43 -2.92
C LEU A 256 12.18 12.18 -3.15
N ASP A 257 12.93 12.52 -2.09
CA ASP A 257 14.21 13.23 -2.20
C ASP A 257 15.22 12.71 -1.17
N ALA A 258 16.36 12.21 -1.63
CA ALA A 258 17.42 11.65 -0.77
C ALA A 258 18.08 12.68 0.14
N ARG A 259 17.94 13.97 -0.14
CA ARG A 259 18.51 15.07 0.64
C ARG A 259 17.63 15.45 1.81
N TRP A 260 16.35 15.07 1.78
CA TRP A 260 15.41 15.36 2.86
C TRP A 260 15.56 14.36 4.01
N SER A 261 15.47 14.83 5.23
CA SER A 261 15.39 13.99 6.43
C SER A 261 14.48 14.62 7.49
N ARG A 262 14.06 13.83 8.46
CA ARG A 262 13.27 14.31 9.62
C ARG A 262 14.00 15.36 10.43
N ASP A 263 15.33 15.26 10.53
CA ASP A 263 16.19 16.19 11.28
C ASP A 263 16.51 17.45 10.48
N ASP A 264 16.46 17.38 9.14
CA ASP A 264 16.71 18.52 8.26
C ASP A 264 15.60 18.65 7.20
N ARG A 265 14.58 19.41 7.55
CA ARG A 265 13.41 19.69 6.69
C ARG A 265 13.58 20.91 5.80
N ARG A 266 14.81 21.48 5.68
CA ARG A 266 15.06 22.67 4.86
C ARG A 266 14.97 22.41 3.36
N ILE A 267 15.13 21.17 2.95
CA ILE A 267 14.94 20.78 1.54
C ILE A 267 13.45 20.70 1.25
N PRO A 268 12.90 21.57 0.41
CA PRO A 268 11.48 21.49 0.06
C PRO A 268 11.23 20.30 -0.87
N VAL A 269 10.32 19.44 -0.47
CA VAL A 269 9.75 18.39 -1.33
C VAL A 269 8.34 18.84 -1.74
N THR A 270 8.07 18.86 -3.02
CA THR A 270 6.84 19.44 -3.55
C THR A 270 6.15 18.51 -4.55
N MET A 271 4.85 18.72 -4.72
CA MET A 271 4.05 18.01 -5.73
C MET A 271 4.58 18.28 -7.15
N ASP A 272 4.82 19.55 -7.50
CA ASP A 272 5.29 19.95 -8.83
C ASP A 272 6.77 19.58 -9.10
N GLY A 273 7.56 19.39 -8.07
CA GLY A 273 8.96 19.00 -8.18
C GLY A 273 9.10 17.48 -8.17
N GLN A 274 9.28 16.93 -6.99
CA GLN A 274 9.69 15.54 -6.83
C GLN A 274 8.59 14.54 -7.19
N VAL A 275 7.32 14.79 -6.81
CA VAL A 275 6.23 13.85 -7.14
C VAL A 275 6.03 13.78 -8.65
N ARG A 276 5.97 14.94 -9.34
CA ARG A 276 5.89 14.99 -10.79
C ARG A 276 7.07 14.26 -11.46
N ALA A 277 8.29 14.46 -10.97
CA ALA A 277 9.48 13.83 -11.55
C ALA A 277 9.39 12.28 -11.46
N HIS A 278 8.96 11.71 -10.33
CA HIS A 278 8.76 10.26 -10.21
C HIS A 278 7.66 9.75 -11.14
N LEU A 279 6.52 10.46 -11.22
CA LEU A 279 5.42 10.11 -12.13
C LEU A 279 5.87 10.14 -13.60
N GLU A 280 6.56 11.20 -14.04
CA GLU A 280 7.05 11.36 -15.42
C GLU A 280 8.10 10.30 -15.77
N HIS A 281 9.03 9.99 -14.85
CA HIS A 281 10.04 8.95 -15.05
C HIS A 281 9.39 7.58 -15.28
N ILE A 282 8.49 7.18 -14.37
CA ILE A 282 7.79 5.89 -14.48
C ILE A 282 6.91 5.87 -15.74
N ALA A 283 6.17 6.95 -16.03
CA ALA A 283 5.36 7.06 -17.23
C ALA A 283 6.18 6.98 -18.52
N GLY A 284 7.39 7.52 -18.52
CA GLY A 284 8.34 7.42 -19.65
C GLY A 284 8.75 5.97 -19.96
N LEU A 285 8.76 5.10 -18.95
CA LEU A 285 9.13 3.68 -19.08
C LEU A 285 7.95 2.78 -19.46
N ILE A 286 6.75 3.01 -18.88
CA ILE A 286 5.62 2.07 -18.99
C ILE A 286 4.30 2.70 -19.41
N GLY A 287 4.25 4.01 -19.60
CA GLY A 287 3.05 4.76 -19.97
C GLY A 287 2.20 5.21 -18.79
N TRP A 288 1.48 6.32 -18.96
CA TRP A 288 0.60 6.91 -17.96
C TRP A 288 -0.56 6.01 -17.52
N ASN A 289 -0.96 5.05 -18.34
CA ASN A 289 -2.06 4.12 -18.07
C ASN A 289 -1.70 2.99 -17.10
N LYS A 290 -0.50 2.99 -16.55
CA LYS A 290 0.02 2.01 -15.56
C LYS A 290 0.51 2.66 -14.27
N LEU A 291 0.12 3.91 -14.03
CA LEU A 291 0.41 4.63 -12.80
C LEU A 291 -0.84 4.86 -11.96
N GLY A 292 -0.64 4.91 -10.66
CA GLY A 292 -1.67 5.23 -9.68
C GLY A 292 -1.08 5.96 -8.47
N ILE A 293 -1.92 6.17 -7.49
CA ILE A 293 -1.56 6.66 -6.17
C ILE A 293 -1.38 5.43 -5.27
N GLY A 294 -0.33 5.42 -4.47
CA GLY A 294 -0.12 4.55 -3.33
C GLY A 294 0.44 5.42 -2.24
N SER A 295 -0.43 6.21 -1.61
CA SER A 295 0.00 7.38 -0.86
C SER A 295 0.80 7.06 0.38
N ASP A 296 0.48 5.95 1.03
CA ASP A 296 1.07 5.50 2.29
C ASP A 296 0.85 6.52 3.43
N LEU A 297 -0.19 7.37 3.31
CA LEU A 297 -0.49 8.38 4.32
C LEU A 297 -0.83 7.72 5.66
N ASP A 298 -0.24 8.23 6.73
CA ASP A 298 -0.25 7.65 8.07
C ASP A 298 0.51 6.31 8.22
N GLY A 299 1.30 5.89 7.20
CA GLY A 299 2.19 4.74 7.23
C GLY A 299 3.52 5.04 7.94
N GLY A 300 3.46 5.53 9.20
CA GLY A 300 4.64 5.88 10.00
C GLY A 300 5.20 7.27 9.76
N PHE A 301 4.46 8.16 9.09
CA PHE A 301 4.78 9.57 8.89
C PHE A 301 3.50 10.43 8.87
N GLY A 302 3.62 11.72 9.17
CA GLY A 302 2.52 12.66 9.24
C GLY A 302 2.60 13.78 8.17
N SER A 303 1.70 14.75 8.24
CA SER A 303 1.56 15.80 7.22
C SER A 303 2.81 16.65 6.98
N LEU A 304 3.67 16.83 7.98
CA LEU A 304 4.93 17.54 7.84
C LEU A 304 6.01 16.80 7.02
N GLU A 305 5.74 15.55 6.69
CA GLU A 305 6.66 14.63 6.00
C GLU A 305 6.16 14.27 4.61
N THR A 306 5.14 14.97 4.13
CA THR A 306 4.54 14.83 2.81
C THR A 306 4.86 16.03 1.92
N PRO A 307 4.71 15.95 0.59
CA PRO A 307 4.97 17.05 -0.34
C PRO A 307 3.89 18.15 -0.28
N GLY A 308 3.59 18.63 0.93
CA GLY A 308 2.62 19.70 1.15
C GLY A 308 1.16 19.25 1.14
N LEU A 309 0.90 18.02 1.63
CA LEU A 309 -0.44 17.50 1.86
C LEU A 309 -0.81 17.69 3.34
N ASP A 310 -2.03 18.12 3.60
CA ASP A 310 -2.58 18.22 4.96
C ASP A 310 -3.37 16.95 5.32
N THR A 311 -4.21 16.49 4.42
CA THR A 311 -5.02 15.26 4.60
C THR A 311 -5.11 14.48 3.29
N ILE A 312 -5.70 13.29 3.35
CA ILE A 312 -5.99 12.45 2.18
C ILE A 312 -6.85 13.17 1.12
N ALA A 313 -7.59 14.22 1.50
CA ALA A 313 -8.38 15.01 0.54
C ALA A 313 -7.51 15.78 -0.45
N ASP A 314 -6.25 16.05 -0.13
CA ASP A 314 -5.31 16.71 -1.02
C ASP A 314 -4.81 15.83 -2.17
N LEU A 315 -5.09 14.52 -2.16
CA LEU A 315 -4.72 13.61 -3.25
C LEU A 315 -5.29 14.02 -4.61
N GLN A 316 -6.40 14.76 -4.64
CA GLN A 316 -6.95 15.31 -5.88
C GLN A 316 -5.94 16.23 -6.62
N ARG A 317 -5.01 16.87 -5.89
CA ARG A 317 -3.97 17.74 -6.46
C ARG A 317 -2.98 16.99 -7.35
N ILE A 318 -2.85 15.66 -7.20
CA ILE A 318 -2.07 14.83 -8.13
C ILE A 318 -2.61 14.97 -9.56
N GLY A 319 -3.92 15.11 -9.71
CA GLY A 319 -4.53 15.36 -11.01
C GLY A 319 -4.13 16.69 -11.67
N GLU A 320 -3.57 17.64 -10.93
CA GLU A 320 -3.12 18.94 -11.44
C GLU A 320 -1.70 18.88 -12.00
N ILE A 321 -0.89 17.93 -11.51
CA ILE A 321 0.53 17.78 -11.89
C ILE A 321 0.77 16.74 -12.99
N VAL A 322 -0.27 16.05 -13.44
CA VAL A 322 -0.19 15.07 -14.55
C VAL A 322 -0.86 15.62 -15.81
N PRO A 323 -0.50 15.13 -17.01
CA PRO A 323 -1.17 15.53 -18.25
C PRO A 323 -2.70 15.30 -18.17
N ALA A 324 -3.47 16.19 -18.76
CA ALA A 324 -4.94 16.14 -18.68
C ALA A 324 -5.55 14.80 -19.12
N HIS A 325 -4.95 14.15 -20.13
CA HIS A 325 -5.39 12.83 -20.63
C HIS A 325 -5.08 11.67 -19.64
N ALA A 326 -4.12 11.86 -18.73
CA ALA A 326 -3.72 10.86 -17.74
C ALA A 326 -4.43 11.03 -16.39
N ARG A 327 -5.05 12.18 -16.15
CA ARG A 327 -5.62 12.56 -14.84
C ARG A 327 -6.54 11.52 -14.26
N ALA A 328 -7.58 11.11 -14.99
CA ALA A 328 -8.53 10.11 -14.53
C ALA A 328 -7.85 8.76 -14.25
N GLY A 329 -6.93 8.35 -15.13
CA GLY A 329 -6.15 7.12 -14.99
C GLY A 329 -5.36 7.11 -13.68
N VAL A 330 -4.52 8.12 -13.45
CA VAL A 330 -3.62 8.20 -12.30
C VAL A 330 -4.39 8.36 -10.98
N LEU A 331 -5.48 9.13 -10.97
CA LEU A 331 -6.29 9.28 -9.77
C LEU A 331 -7.01 8.00 -9.36
N GLY A 332 -7.38 7.10 -10.30
CA GLY A 332 -8.04 5.88 -9.89
C GLY A 332 -8.35 4.86 -10.99
N GLU A 333 -8.65 5.28 -12.23
CA GLU A 333 -9.12 4.35 -13.26
C GLU A 333 -8.09 3.27 -13.62
N ASN A 334 -6.80 3.56 -13.51
CA ASN A 334 -5.76 2.56 -13.78
C ASN A 334 -5.79 1.42 -12.74
N TRP A 335 -5.98 1.74 -11.46
CA TRP A 335 -6.19 0.75 -10.41
C TRP A 335 -7.49 -0.02 -10.60
N LEU A 336 -8.59 0.64 -10.92
CA LEU A 336 -9.87 -0.03 -11.21
C LEU A 336 -9.74 -1.00 -12.38
N ASN A 337 -9.05 -0.61 -13.44
CA ASN A 337 -8.78 -1.47 -14.59
C ASN A 337 -7.88 -2.65 -14.25
N LEU A 338 -6.88 -2.47 -13.39
CA LEU A 338 -6.08 -3.57 -12.86
C LEU A 338 -6.96 -4.54 -12.07
N LEU A 339 -7.78 -4.06 -11.13
CA LEU A 339 -8.66 -4.90 -10.31
C LEU A 339 -9.64 -5.70 -11.16
N ARG A 340 -10.26 -5.09 -12.21
CA ARG A 340 -11.17 -5.77 -13.13
C ARG A 340 -10.56 -6.98 -13.82
N ARG A 341 -9.28 -6.92 -14.19
CA ARG A 341 -8.60 -8.04 -14.87
C ARG A 341 -7.86 -8.98 -13.94
N SER A 342 -7.72 -8.64 -12.66
CA SER A 342 -6.92 -9.40 -11.70
C SER A 342 -7.74 -10.09 -10.61
N LEU A 343 -8.87 -9.52 -10.20
CA LEU A 343 -9.74 -10.14 -9.21
C LEU A 343 -10.48 -11.35 -9.83
N PRO A 344 -10.89 -12.34 -9.01
CA PRO A 344 -11.79 -13.40 -9.47
C PRO A 344 -13.14 -12.82 -9.92
N ALA A 345 -13.83 -13.49 -10.84
CA ALA A 345 -15.12 -13.02 -11.37
C ALA A 345 -16.17 -12.87 -10.26
N SER A 346 -16.25 -13.84 -9.35
CA SER A 346 -17.13 -13.85 -8.17
C SER A 346 -16.38 -14.28 -6.92
N SER A 347 -16.84 -13.85 -5.77
CA SER A 347 -16.30 -14.23 -4.45
C SER A 347 -16.81 -15.59 -4.00
#